data_7d11f9009b60dabd31c8a2bde2b1b079
#
_entry.id   7d11f9009b60dabd31c8a2bde2b1b079
#
_cell.length_a   1.000
_cell.length_b   1.000
_cell.length_c   1.000
_cell.angle_alpha   90.00
_cell.angle_beta   90.00
_cell.angle_gamma   90.00
#
_symmetry.space_group_name_H-M   'P 1'
#
loop_
_entity.id
_entity.type
_entity.pdbx_description
1 polymer ?
#
loop_
_entity_poly.entity_id
_entity_poly.type
_entity_poly.pdbx_seq_one_letter_code
_entity_poly.pdbx_strand_id
1 'polypeptide(L)'
;EMYKERFGDASGFVFTFVGNIYTDSIRPLVEQYLATLPANGKIEQGNPKEVPAIRKGDYVNRFKRQMETPKASVVNFYSGQMDYNLENIVTATMLKQVLDLIYTEKVREDEGGTYGVQTSARISSFPEGQTFLQAYFDTDPDKREKMNTIVRNELKRISDIGPTPEDFKKTQDNILKRHAESLQENGYWLNTLDNYYYKGFDGATKYVE
;
A
#
# COMPACT_ATOMS: atom_id res chain seq x y z
N GLU A 1 -14.25 -1.17 -27.67
CA GLU A 1 -15.41 -2.03 -27.42
C GLU A 1 -15.52 -2.32 -25.92
N MET A 2 -14.58 -2.99 -25.30
CA MET A 2 -14.53 -3.33 -23.86
C MET A 2 -14.75 -2.11 -22.93
N TYR A 3 -14.14 -0.95 -23.23
CA TYR A 3 -14.33 0.27 -22.43
C TYR A 3 -15.79 0.72 -22.41
N LYS A 4 -16.45 0.76 -23.58
CA LYS A 4 -17.86 1.14 -23.65
C LYS A 4 -18.78 0.14 -22.95
N GLU A 5 -18.45 -1.14 -23.01
CA GLU A 5 -19.17 -2.20 -22.31
C GLU A 5 -19.09 -2.02 -20.79
N ARG A 6 -17.91 -1.68 -20.27
CA ARG A 6 -17.66 -1.58 -18.81
C ARG A 6 -18.01 -0.22 -18.21
N PHE A 7 -17.89 0.85 -18.98
CA PHE A 7 -18.08 2.22 -18.51
C PHE A 7 -19.18 2.99 -19.24
N GLY A 8 -19.97 2.33 -20.06
CA GLY A 8 -21.10 2.94 -20.77
C GLY A 8 -22.36 3.12 -19.91
N ASP A 9 -22.37 2.57 -18.72
CA ASP A 9 -23.44 2.67 -17.73
C ASP A 9 -22.87 3.20 -16.42
N ALA A 10 -23.36 4.34 -15.96
CA ALA A 10 -22.91 5.00 -14.75
C ALA A 10 -23.64 4.52 -13.49
N SER A 11 -24.48 3.49 -13.59
CA SER A 11 -25.16 2.92 -12.43
C SER A 11 -24.16 2.41 -11.39
N GLY A 12 -24.29 2.87 -10.16
CA GLY A 12 -23.37 2.54 -9.08
C GLY A 12 -22.05 3.32 -9.06
N PHE A 13 -21.83 4.26 -9.99
CA PHE A 13 -20.67 5.15 -9.91
C PHE A 13 -20.81 6.11 -8.74
N VAL A 14 -19.71 6.29 -8.02
CA VAL A 14 -19.57 7.31 -6.96
C VAL A 14 -18.59 8.37 -7.45
N PHE A 15 -19.01 9.61 -7.43
CA PHE A 15 -18.19 10.77 -7.82
C PHE A 15 -17.81 11.54 -6.56
N THR A 16 -16.54 11.51 -6.21
CA THR A 16 -16.01 12.15 -5.00
C THR A 16 -15.30 13.44 -5.38
N PHE A 17 -15.67 14.54 -4.73
CA PHE A 17 -15.05 15.86 -4.94
C PHE A 17 -14.48 16.33 -3.60
N VAL A 18 -13.21 16.71 -3.59
CA VAL A 18 -12.54 17.25 -2.40
C VAL A 18 -11.74 18.49 -2.81
N GLY A 19 -11.93 19.57 -2.07
CA GLY A 19 -11.24 20.83 -2.32
C GLY A 19 -12.02 22.04 -1.83
N ASN A 20 -11.63 23.23 -2.30
CA ASN A 20 -12.37 24.46 -2.03
C ASN A 20 -13.61 24.55 -2.94
N ILE A 21 -14.68 23.84 -2.54
CA ILE A 21 -15.89 23.67 -3.34
C ILE A 21 -17.07 24.26 -2.61
N TYR A 22 -17.81 25.09 -3.33
CA TYR A 22 -19.11 25.59 -2.88
C TYR A 22 -20.21 24.73 -3.49
N THR A 23 -21.01 24.09 -2.65
CA THR A 23 -22.06 23.14 -3.07
C THR A 23 -23.03 23.76 -4.07
N ASP A 24 -23.45 25.00 -3.85
CA ASP A 24 -24.39 25.70 -4.75
C ASP A 24 -23.77 25.99 -6.15
N SER A 25 -22.45 26.15 -6.21
CA SER A 25 -21.74 26.39 -7.47
C SER A 25 -21.49 25.12 -8.26
N ILE A 26 -21.18 24.01 -7.59
CA ILE A 26 -20.90 22.76 -8.26
C ILE A 26 -22.17 21.98 -8.64
N ARG A 27 -23.26 22.15 -7.89
CA ARG A 27 -24.51 21.43 -8.12
C ARG A 27 -25.03 21.53 -9.57
N PRO A 28 -25.16 22.71 -10.20
CA PRO A 28 -25.62 22.81 -11.58
C PRO A 28 -24.73 22.07 -12.57
N LEU A 29 -23.41 22.04 -12.32
CA LEU A 29 -22.46 21.33 -13.16
C LEU A 29 -22.60 19.79 -12.99
N VAL A 30 -22.78 19.32 -11.77
CA VAL A 30 -23.05 17.90 -11.50
C VAL A 30 -24.35 17.47 -12.17
N GLU A 31 -25.42 18.26 -12.02
CA GLU A 31 -26.70 17.99 -12.65
C GLU A 31 -26.62 17.96 -14.18
N GLN A 32 -25.84 18.87 -14.77
CA GLN A 32 -25.66 18.97 -16.22
C GLN A 32 -24.78 17.85 -16.79
N TYR A 33 -23.66 17.49 -16.12
CA TYR A 33 -22.64 16.64 -16.72
C TYR A 33 -22.60 15.23 -16.15
N LEU A 34 -22.98 15.03 -14.88
CA LEU A 34 -22.91 13.72 -14.24
C LEU A 34 -24.30 13.08 -14.10
N ALA A 35 -25.32 13.84 -13.70
CA ALA A 35 -26.67 13.31 -13.57
C ALA A 35 -27.32 12.94 -14.92
N THR A 36 -26.74 13.40 -16.03
CA THR A 36 -27.18 13.06 -17.39
C THR A 36 -26.46 11.85 -17.98
N LEU A 37 -25.51 11.25 -17.26
CA LEU A 37 -24.85 10.04 -17.73
C LEU A 37 -25.84 8.87 -17.83
N PRO A 38 -25.71 8.02 -18.84
CA PRO A 38 -26.56 6.84 -18.98
C PRO A 38 -26.49 5.97 -17.73
N ALA A 39 -27.64 5.69 -17.12
CA ALA A 39 -27.76 4.83 -15.97
C ALA A 39 -29.05 4.00 -16.10
N ASN A 40 -28.91 2.69 -16.29
CA ASN A 40 -30.05 1.77 -16.45
C ASN A 40 -30.34 0.96 -15.16
N GLY A 41 -29.69 1.28 -14.05
CA GLY A 41 -29.88 0.69 -12.74
C GLY A 41 -29.18 -0.67 -12.53
N LYS A 42 -28.39 -1.12 -13.50
CA LYS A 42 -27.69 -2.40 -13.41
C LYS A 42 -26.30 -2.20 -12.83
N ILE A 43 -26.11 -2.63 -11.59
CA ILE A 43 -24.80 -2.61 -10.92
C ILE A 43 -24.15 -3.97 -11.10
N GLU A 44 -23.01 -4.01 -11.79
CA GLU A 44 -22.20 -5.21 -11.90
C GLU A 44 -21.40 -5.42 -10.61
N GLN A 45 -21.51 -6.62 -10.07
CA GLN A 45 -20.66 -7.04 -8.94
C GLN A 45 -19.49 -7.87 -9.49
N GLY A 46 -18.27 -7.50 -9.06
CA GLY A 46 -17.07 -8.27 -9.40
C GLY A 46 -17.18 -9.72 -8.88
N ASN A 47 -16.60 -10.66 -9.63
CA ASN A 47 -16.54 -12.06 -9.23
C ASN A 47 -15.18 -12.34 -8.54
N PRO A 48 -15.13 -12.48 -7.20
CA PRO A 48 -13.86 -12.71 -6.47
C PRO A 48 -13.19 -14.04 -6.88
N LYS A 49 -13.94 -15.00 -7.43
CA LYS A 49 -13.39 -16.30 -7.87
C LYS A 49 -12.53 -16.18 -9.13
N GLU A 50 -12.63 -15.08 -9.86
CA GLU A 50 -11.84 -14.81 -11.07
C GLU A 50 -10.47 -14.16 -10.73
N VAL A 51 -10.27 -13.78 -9.48
CA VAL A 51 -8.99 -13.21 -9.03
C VAL A 51 -8.01 -14.36 -8.76
N PRO A 52 -6.84 -14.40 -9.44
CA PRO A 52 -5.86 -15.44 -9.20
C PRO A 52 -5.40 -15.44 -7.75
N ALA A 53 -5.45 -16.60 -7.11
CA ALA A 53 -4.96 -16.77 -5.76
C ALA A 53 -3.44 -16.58 -5.70
N ILE A 54 -2.95 -15.96 -4.62
CA ILE A 54 -1.52 -15.84 -4.37
C ILE A 54 -0.96 -17.25 -4.11
N ARG A 55 0.16 -17.55 -4.76
CA ARG A 55 0.84 -18.82 -4.58
C ARG A 55 1.29 -18.99 -3.12
N LYS A 56 0.90 -20.09 -2.49
CA LYS A 56 1.31 -20.44 -1.12
C LYS A 56 2.64 -21.19 -1.10
N GLY A 57 3.34 -21.07 0.01
CA GLY A 57 4.63 -21.72 0.25
C GLY A 57 5.83 -20.95 -0.27
N ASP A 58 7.01 -21.49 -0.03
CA ASP A 58 8.26 -20.85 -0.43
C ASP A 58 8.50 -21.01 -1.92
N TYR A 59 8.85 -19.91 -2.55
CA TYR A 59 9.18 -19.87 -3.96
C TYR A 59 10.40 -18.99 -4.22
N VAL A 60 11.36 -19.53 -4.94
CA VAL A 60 12.57 -18.80 -5.36
C VAL A 60 12.61 -18.78 -6.88
N ASN A 61 12.65 -17.58 -7.46
CA ASN A 61 12.87 -17.37 -8.88
C ASN A 61 14.19 -16.64 -9.10
N ARG A 62 15.07 -17.20 -9.92
CA ARG A 62 16.36 -16.60 -10.25
C ARG A 62 16.54 -16.63 -11.77
N PHE A 63 16.81 -15.48 -12.34
CA PHE A 63 17.12 -15.36 -13.76
C PHE A 63 18.25 -14.35 -13.98
N LYS A 64 18.88 -14.42 -15.13
CA LYS A 64 19.95 -13.49 -15.53
C LYS A 64 19.57 -12.83 -16.84
N ARG A 65 19.93 -11.56 -16.99
CA ARG A 65 19.89 -10.81 -18.24
C ARG A 65 21.23 -10.11 -18.44
N GLN A 66 21.67 -10.02 -19.68
CA GLN A 66 22.86 -9.26 -20.01
C GLN A 66 22.55 -7.76 -19.88
N MET A 67 23.44 -7.03 -19.22
CA MET A 67 23.34 -5.58 -18.98
C MET A 67 24.72 -4.95 -19.13
N GLU A 68 24.78 -3.69 -19.56
CA GLU A 68 26.03 -2.93 -19.67
C GLU A 68 26.70 -2.76 -18.30
N THR A 69 25.92 -2.38 -17.29
CA THR A 69 26.39 -2.29 -15.91
C THR A 69 25.82 -3.46 -15.11
N PRO A 70 26.67 -4.38 -14.63
CA PRO A 70 26.21 -5.50 -13.83
C PRO A 70 25.56 -5.04 -12.54
N LYS A 71 24.34 -5.50 -12.28
CA LYS A 71 23.64 -5.31 -11.01
C LYS A 71 22.78 -6.52 -10.66
N ALA A 72 22.52 -6.72 -9.40
CA ALA A 72 21.55 -7.66 -8.88
C ALA A 72 20.38 -6.92 -8.27
N SER A 73 19.16 -7.21 -8.73
CA SER A 73 17.92 -6.77 -8.11
C SER A 73 17.35 -7.91 -7.29
N VAL A 74 17.08 -7.65 -6.03
CA VAL A 74 16.55 -8.64 -5.08
C VAL A 74 15.19 -8.18 -4.58
N VAL A 75 14.22 -9.09 -4.62
CA VAL A 75 12.87 -8.90 -4.08
C VAL A 75 12.60 -10.01 -3.08
N ASN A 76 12.34 -9.65 -1.83
CA ASN A 76 11.73 -10.53 -0.86
C ASN A 76 10.26 -10.15 -0.75
N PHE A 77 9.37 -11.09 -1.04
CA PHE A 77 7.93 -10.87 -1.02
C PHE A 77 7.27 -11.86 -0.06
N TYR A 78 6.50 -11.34 0.85
CA TYR A 78 5.74 -12.10 1.83
C TYR A 78 4.28 -11.76 1.70
N SER A 79 3.42 -12.77 1.84
CA SER A 79 1.98 -12.59 1.79
C SER A 79 1.30 -13.51 2.79
N GLY A 80 0.15 -13.09 3.28
CA GLY A 80 -0.65 -13.86 4.22
C GLY A 80 -2.09 -13.34 4.28
N GLN A 81 -2.96 -14.08 4.93
CA GLN A 81 -4.30 -13.63 5.26
C GLN A 81 -4.24 -12.71 6.47
N MET A 82 -4.98 -11.61 6.42
CA MET A 82 -5.09 -10.64 7.51
C MET A 82 -6.36 -9.81 7.33
N ASP A 83 -7.11 -9.61 8.40
CA ASP A 83 -8.32 -8.83 8.36
C ASP A 83 -8.04 -7.37 7.99
N TYR A 84 -8.91 -6.82 7.12
CA TYR A 84 -8.84 -5.42 6.74
C TYR A 84 -9.53 -4.58 7.82
N ASN A 85 -8.74 -4.07 8.74
CA ASN A 85 -9.19 -3.18 9.82
C ASN A 85 -8.12 -2.13 10.12
N LEU A 86 -8.49 -1.12 10.90
CA LEU A 86 -7.61 0.01 11.19
C LEU A 86 -6.33 -0.41 11.93
N GLU A 87 -6.46 -1.24 12.95
CA GLU A 87 -5.33 -1.72 13.76
C GLU A 87 -4.28 -2.41 12.88
N ASN A 88 -4.72 -3.32 12.02
CA ASN A 88 -3.82 -4.01 11.11
C ASN A 88 -3.19 -3.08 10.06
N ILE A 89 -3.94 -2.09 9.55
CA ILE A 89 -3.43 -1.09 8.61
C ILE A 89 -2.34 -0.24 9.27
N VAL A 90 -2.58 0.23 10.49
CA VAL A 90 -1.58 1.01 11.26
C VAL A 90 -0.36 0.14 11.57
N THR A 91 -0.57 -1.10 12.01
CA THR A 91 0.51 -2.05 12.27
C THR A 91 1.38 -2.30 11.04
N ALA A 92 0.78 -2.53 9.87
CA ALA A 92 1.52 -2.69 8.62
C ALA A 92 2.32 -1.43 8.24
N THR A 93 1.73 -0.25 8.47
CA THR A 93 2.39 1.04 8.24
C THR A 93 3.57 1.23 9.20
N MET A 94 3.40 0.92 10.47
CA MET A 94 4.47 0.97 11.47
C MET A 94 5.59 -0.03 11.14
N LEU A 95 5.26 -1.27 10.81
CA LEU A 95 6.23 -2.29 10.41
C LEU A 95 7.08 -1.81 9.24
N LYS A 96 6.44 -1.25 8.20
CA LYS A 96 7.16 -0.68 7.06
C LYS A 96 8.16 0.39 7.50
N GLN A 97 7.75 1.34 8.32
CA GLN A 97 8.63 2.44 8.75
C GLN A 97 9.78 1.96 9.65
N VAL A 98 9.51 1.03 10.55
CA VAL A 98 10.54 0.40 11.38
C VAL A 98 11.58 -0.31 10.50
N LEU A 99 11.12 -1.08 9.51
CA LEU A 99 12.03 -1.75 8.58
C LEU A 99 12.84 -0.77 7.73
N ASP A 100 12.24 0.33 7.28
CA ASP A 100 12.96 1.37 6.53
C ASP A 100 14.09 2.00 7.37
N LEU A 101 13.86 2.25 8.67
CA LEU A 101 14.90 2.74 9.58
C LEU A 101 16.04 1.73 9.73
N ILE A 102 15.70 0.48 10.06
CA ILE A 102 16.68 -0.58 10.30
C ILE A 102 17.48 -0.90 9.04
N TYR A 103 16.82 -0.99 7.89
CA TYR A 103 17.51 -1.28 6.63
C TYR A 103 18.38 -0.12 6.17
N THR A 104 18.00 1.13 6.46
CA THR A 104 18.86 2.27 6.18
C THR A 104 20.14 2.18 6.99
N GLU A 105 20.05 1.88 8.28
CA GLU A 105 21.21 1.69 9.15
C GLU A 105 22.07 0.50 8.72
N LYS A 106 21.48 -0.71 8.68
CA LYS A 106 22.24 -1.96 8.51
C LYS A 106 22.74 -2.20 7.10
N VAL A 107 22.03 -1.78 6.09
CA VAL A 107 22.37 -2.10 4.70
C VAL A 107 23.10 -0.96 4.02
N ARG A 108 22.71 0.27 4.25
CA ARG A 108 23.31 1.44 3.62
C ARG A 108 24.55 1.91 4.35
N GLU A 109 24.45 2.09 5.67
CA GLU A 109 25.50 2.71 6.48
C GLU A 109 26.61 1.72 6.84
N ASP A 110 26.26 0.53 7.33
CA ASP A 110 27.23 -0.46 7.79
C ASP A 110 27.95 -1.17 6.62
N GLU A 111 27.24 -1.47 5.54
CA GLU A 111 27.77 -2.31 4.47
C GLU A 111 28.11 -1.56 3.18
N GLY A 112 27.61 -0.34 2.99
CA GLY A 112 27.81 0.43 1.75
C GLY A 112 27.42 -0.32 0.48
N GLY A 113 26.53 -1.31 0.62
CA GLY A 113 26.25 -2.30 -0.41
C GLY A 113 25.13 -1.95 -1.38
N THR A 114 24.35 -0.93 -1.04
CA THR A 114 23.22 -0.48 -1.89
C THR A 114 22.84 0.96 -1.56
N TYR A 115 22.06 1.58 -2.45
CA TYR A 115 21.47 2.91 -2.21
C TYR A 115 20.36 2.89 -1.14
N GLY A 116 19.88 1.73 -0.74
CA GLY A 116 18.87 1.51 0.29
C GLY A 116 17.96 0.34 -0.05
N VAL A 117 17.22 -0.12 0.94
CA VAL A 117 16.16 -1.13 0.77
C VAL A 117 14.82 -0.41 0.77
N GLN A 118 14.04 -0.61 -0.28
CA GLN A 118 12.68 -0.07 -0.39
C GLN A 118 11.71 -1.08 0.20
N THR A 119 11.00 -0.68 1.25
CA THR A 119 9.99 -1.51 1.90
C THR A 119 8.59 -1.05 1.53
N SER A 120 7.72 -1.99 1.23
CA SER A 120 6.29 -1.77 1.03
C SER A 120 5.50 -2.76 1.86
N ALA A 121 4.57 -2.27 2.66
CA ALA A 121 3.63 -3.10 3.39
C ALA A 121 2.22 -2.53 3.21
N ARG A 122 1.25 -3.40 2.97
CA ARG A 122 -0.13 -3.01 2.80
C ARG A 122 -1.08 -4.16 3.07
N ILE A 123 -2.32 -3.82 3.38
CA ILE A 123 -3.41 -4.76 3.51
C ILE A 123 -4.46 -4.45 2.45
N SER A 124 -5.00 -5.47 1.82
CA SER A 124 -6.10 -5.39 0.86
C SER A 124 -7.34 -6.04 1.46
N SER A 125 -8.51 -5.46 1.20
CA SER A 125 -9.80 -6.04 1.57
C SER A 125 -10.38 -6.96 0.49
N PHE A 126 -9.84 -6.93 -0.72
CA PHE A 126 -10.36 -7.67 -1.86
C PHE A 126 -9.29 -8.57 -2.50
N PRO A 127 -9.64 -9.82 -2.93
CA PRO A 127 -10.95 -10.50 -2.82
C PRO A 127 -11.28 -10.97 -1.41
N GLU A 128 -10.30 -11.08 -0.55
CA GLU A 128 -10.36 -11.38 0.88
C GLU A 128 -9.28 -10.58 1.61
N GLY A 129 -9.34 -10.50 2.92
CA GLY A 129 -8.34 -9.80 3.72
C GLY A 129 -6.95 -10.41 3.52
N GLN A 130 -6.02 -9.65 2.91
CA GLN A 130 -4.66 -10.08 2.59
C GLN A 130 -3.65 -9.04 2.98
N THR A 131 -2.51 -9.47 3.50
CA THR A 131 -1.36 -8.61 3.74
C THR A 131 -0.21 -8.94 2.80
N PHE A 132 0.53 -7.89 2.44
CA PHE A 132 1.74 -7.98 1.63
C PHE A 132 2.85 -7.18 2.28
N LEU A 133 4.02 -7.81 2.37
CA LEU A 133 5.25 -7.14 2.74
C LEU A 133 6.29 -7.43 1.65
N GLN A 134 6.90 -6.40 1.12
CA GLN A 134 7.97 -6.50 0.14
C GLN A 134 9.18 -5.70 0.61
N ALA A 135 10.36 -6.30 0.47
CA ALA A 135 11.64 -5.60 0.58
C ALA A 135 12.39 -5.76 -0.76
N TYR A 136 12.71 -4.65 -1.40
CA TYR A 136 13.40 -4.57 -2.67
C TYR A 136 14.69 -3.77 -2.54
N PHE A 137 15.76 -4.27 -3.15
CA PHE A 137 17.00 -3.51 -3.28
C PHE A 137 17.81 -3.91 -4.53
N ASP A 138 18.58 -2.97 -5.01
CA ASP A 138 19.61 -3.19 -6.03
C ASP A 138 21.01 -3.18 -5.38
N THR A 139 21.88 -4.05 -5.80
CA THR A 139 23.26 -4.15 -5.28
C THR A 139 24.21 -4.73 -6.33
N ASP A 140 25.50 -4.71 -6.05
CA ASP A 140 26.48 -5.45 -6.83
C ASP A 140 26.18 -6.96 -6.79
N PRO A 141 26.32 -7.69 -7.91
CA PRO A 141 26.05 -9.12 -7.97
C PRO A 141 26.76 -9.95 -6.89
N ASP A 142 27.97 -9.57 -6.53
CA ASP A 142 28.80 -10.30 -5.55
C ASP A 142 28.33 -10.06 -4.10
N LYS A 143 27.67 -8.94 -3.85
CA LYS A 143 27.16 -8.58 -2.52
C LYS A 143 25.73 -9.08 -2.25
N ARG A 144 25.01 -9.54 -3.28
CA ARG A 144 23.57 -9.83 -3.19
C ARG A 144 23.20 -10.82 -2.08
N GLU A 145 23.96 -11.90 -1.91
CA GLU A 145 23.64 -12.94 -0.91
C GLU A 145 23.86 -12.40 0.51
N LYS A 146 24.94 -11.65 0.73
CA LYS A 146 25.22 -11.01 2.02
C LYS A 146 24.11 -10.03 2.37
N MET A 147 23.77 -9.12 1.44
CA MET A 147 22.71 -8.13 1.64
C MET A 147 21.35 -8.78 1.90
N ASN A 148 21.01 -9.80 1.10
CA ASN A 148 19.76 -10.52 1.27
C ASN A 148 19.66 -11.24 2.63
N THR A 149 20.78 -11.78 3.12
CA THR A 149 20.85 -12.38 4.45
C THR A 149 20.58 -11.36 5.54
N ILE A 150 21.17 -10.16 5.46
CA ILE A 150 20.92 -9.06 6.41
C ILE A 150 19.43 -8.69 6.41
N VAL A 151 18.86 -8.43 5.22
CA VAL A 151 17.45 -8.05 5.09
C VAL A 151 16.51 -9.09 5.71
N ARG A 152 16.76 -10.36 5.45
CA ARG A 152 15.94 -11.45 5.99
C ARG A 152 16.13 -11.65 7.50
N ASN A 153 17.36 -11.52 7.99
CA ASN A 153 17.65 -11.67 9.42
C ASN A 153 17.03 -10.56 10.25
N GLU A 154 17.06 -9.30 9.75
CA GLU A 154 16.42 -8.19 10.45
C GLU A 154 14.90 -8.33 10.45
N LEU A 155 14.28 -8.76 9.34
CA LEU A 155 12.86 -9.05 9.33
C LEU A 155 12.49 -10.14 10.35
N LYS A 156 13.29 -11.23 10.38
CA LYS A 156 13.10 -12.30 11.35
C LYS A 156 13.26 -11.80 12.78
N ARG A 157 14.29 -11.00 13.06
CA ARG A 157 14.50 -10.39 14.38
C ARG A 157 13.28 -9.57 14.83
N ILE A 158 12.77 -8.72 13.94
CA ILE A 158 11.55 -7.94 14.24
C ILE A 158 10.34 -8.83 14.50
N SER A 159 10.21 -9.91 13.74
CA SER A 159 9.13 -10.90 13.96
C SER A 159 9.24 -11.61 15.31
N ASP A 160 10.46 -11.92 15.75
CA ASP A 160 10.70 -12.70 16.96
C ASP A 160 10.63 -11.87 18.25
N ILE A 161 11.20 -10.65 18.24
CA ILE A 161 11.38 -9.83 19.45
C ILE A 161 10.87 -8.39 19.33
N GLY A 162 10.36 -8.01 18.19
CA GLY A 162 9.88 -6.64 17.93
C GLY A 162 11.00 -5.62 17.65
N PRO A 163 10.61 -4.36 17.39
CA PRO A 163 11.53 -3.25 17.26
C PRO A 163 12.11 -2.83 18.61
N THR A 164 13.21 -2.05 18.59
CA THR A 164 13.68 -1.41 19.82
C THR A 164 12.65 -0.38 20.28
N PRO A 165 12.59 -0.05 21.60
CA PRO A 165 11.72 1.02 22.10
C PRO A 165 11.98 2.37 21.42
N GLU A 166 13.24 2.64 21.04
CA GLU A 166 13.63 3.85 20.34
C GLU A 166 13.05 3.89 18.91
N ASP A 167 13.23 2.83 18.14
CA ASP A 167 12.71 2.74 16.76
C ASP A 167 11.17 2.79 16.74
N PHE A 168 10.54 2.11 17.71
CA PHE A 168 9.10 2.17 17.87
C PHE A 168 8.63 3.60 18.13
N LYS A 169 9.27 4.30 19.08
CA LYS A 169 8.91 5.68 19.44
C LYS A 169 9.12 6.64 18.27
N LYS A 170 10.26 6.56 17.58
CA LYS A 170 10.53 7.38 16.38
C LYS A 170 9.45 7.16 15.31
N THR A 171 9.07 5.91 15.10
CA THR A 171 8.03 5.56 14.11
C THR A 171 6.67 6.10 14.54
N GLN A 172 6.29 5.93 15.79
CA GLN A 172 5.04 6.43 16.34
C GLN A 172 4.93 7.95 16.17
N ASP A 173 5.96 8.69 16.59
CA ASP A 173 5.98 10.15 16.50
C ASP A 173 5.90 10.64 15.05
N ASN A 174 6.56 9.94 14.13
CA ASN A 174 6.49 10.25 12.70
C ASN A 174 5.09 10.02 12.13
N ILE A 175 4.44 8.90 12.48
CA ILE A 175 3.07 8.60 12.01
C ILE A 175 2.08 9.65 12.52
N LEU A 176 2.14 9.98 13.81
CA LEU A 176 1.27 11.00 14.41
C LEU A 176 1.45 12.38 13.76
N LYS A 177 2.71 12.78 13.55
CA LYS A 177 3.02 14.04 12.85
C LYS A 177 2.47 14.04 11.43
N ARG A 178 2.77 13.01 10.65
CA ARG A 178 2.29 12.90 9.26
C ARG A 178 0.77 12.84 9.15
N HIS A 179 0.12 12.17 10.10
CA HIS A 179 -1.34 12.15 10.15
C HIS A 179 -1.91 13.56 10.34
N ALA A 180 -1.38 14.33 11.32
CA ALA A 180 -1.80 15.71 11.52
C ALA A 180 -1.60 16.61 10.27
N GLU A 181 -0.49 16.41 9.55
CA GLU A 181 -0.22 17.10 8.29
C GLU A 181 -1.19 16.68 7.19
N SER A 182 -1.48 15.38 7.08
CA SER A 182 -2.36 14.83 6.02
C SER A 182 -3.81 15.30 6.12
N LEU A 183 -4.30 15.67 7.29
CA LEU A 183 -5.64 16.22 7.48
C LEU A 183 -5.88 17.53 6.69
N GLN A 184 -4.81 18.20 6.28
CA GLN A 184 -4.87 19.42 5.45
C GLN A 184 -4.80 19.14 3.95
N GLU A 185 -4.60 17.87 3.55
CA GLU A 185 -4.42 17.49 2.17
C GLU A 185 -5.71 16.96 1.54
N ASN A 186 -6.06 17.47 0.36
CA ASN A 186 -7.22 17.00 -0.41
C ASN A 186 -7.13 15.49 -0.71
N GLY A 187 -5.92 14.99 -1.00
CA GLY A 187 -5.69 13.58 -1.30
C GLY A 187 -6.02 12.65 -0.14
N TYR A 188 -5.78 13.08 1.09
CA TYR A 188 -6.16 12.32 2.29
C TYR A 188 -7.68 12.14 2.36
N TRP A 189 -8.44 13.21 2.22
CA TRP A 189 -9.89 13.17 2.29
C TRP A 189 -10.51 12.42 1.11
N LEU A 190 -9.95 12.58 -0.09
CA LEU A 190 -10.38 11.81 -1.26
C LEU A 190 -10.26 10.31 -1.00
N ASN A 191 -9.10 9.84 -0.56
CA ASN A 191 -8.87 8.43 -0.24
C ASN A 191 -9.74 7.93 0.91
N THR A 192 -9.96 8.77 1.93
CA THR A 192 -10.81 8.44 3.08
C THR A 192 -12.26 8.24 2.65
N LEU A 193 -12.79 9.15 1.84
CA LEU A 193 -14.16 9.04 1.32
C LEU A 193 -14.31 7.85 0.37
N ASP A 194 -13.36 7.60 -0.51
CA ASP A 194 -13.38 6.44 -1.41
C ASP A 194 -13.36 5.13 -0.63
N ASN A 195 -12.54 5.03 0.41
CA ASN A 195 -12.53 3.84 1.27
C ASN A 195 -13.84 3.66 2.02
N TYR A 196 -14.45 4.74 2.49
CA TYR A 196 -15.75 4.70 3.15
C TYR A 196 -16.86 4.17 2.21
N TYR A 197 -16.97 4.76 1.01
CA TYR A 197 -18.01 4.38 0.08
C TYR A 197 -17.77 3.05 -0.61
N TYR A 198 -16.54 2.75 -1.00
CA TYR A 198 -16.21 1.54 -1.75
C TYR A 198 -16.03 0.31 -0.86
N LYS A 199 -15.41 0.47 0.31
CA LYS A 199 -15.06 -0.64 1.20
C LYS A 199 -15.92 -0.71 2.46
N GLY A 200 -16.78 0.27 2.70
CA GLY A 200 -17.51 0.39 3.96
C GLY A 200 -16.58 0.66 5.16
N PHE A 201 -15.37 1.18 4.92
CA PHE A 201 -14.37 1.38 5.94
C PHE A 201 -14.35 2.84 6.41
N ASP A 202 -14.83 3.07 7.62
CA ASP A 202 -14.77 4.38 8.26
C ASP A 202 -13.40 4.61 8.91
N GLY A 203 -12.47 5.17 8.12
CA GLY A 203 -11.16 5.58 8.59
C GLY A 203 -11.14 6.99 9.20
N ALA A 204 -12.18 7.81 8.99
CA ALA A 204 -12.16 9.19 9.44
C ALA A 204 -12.52 9.35 10.91
N THR A 205 -13.57 8.67 11.40
CA THR A 205 -14.04 8.82 12.79
C THR A 205 -13.20 8.03 13.77
N LYS A 206 -12.58 6.93 13.36
CA LYS A 206 -11.77 6.07 14.23
C LYS A 206 -10.31 6.53 14.43
N TYR A 207 -9.84 7.49 13.64
CA TYR A 207 -8.48 8.07 13.83
C TYR A 207 -8.43 9.19 14.88
N VAL A 208 -9.57 9.62 15.39
CA VAL A 208 -9.68 10.75 16.32
C VAL A 208 -9.73 10.30 17.79
N GLU A 209 -9.88 9.02 18.04
CA GLU A 209 -9.78 8.39 19.36
C GLU A 209 -8.40 7.75 19.59
#